data_eac7c4adde4ffcbad3b1c74cb0a6d9e0
#
_entry.id   eac7c4adde4ffcbad3b1c74cb0a6d9e0
#
_cell.length_a   1.000
_cell.length_b   1.000
_cell.length_c   1.000
_cell.angle_alpha   90.00
_cell.angle_beta   90.00
_cell.angle_gamma   90.00
#
_symmetry.space_group_name_H-M   'P 1'
#
loop_
_entity.id
_entity.type
_entity.pdbx_description
1 polymer ?
#
loop_
_entity_poly.entity_id
_entity_poly.type
_entity_poly.pdbx_seq_one_letter_code
_entity_poly.pdbx_strand_id
1 'polypeptide(L)'
;MILYRNKYKNRRREVVYEYYIRKNGDYLIPNLISDPEPEWKLRKFGLMRRHYLKEHRSGIYQVMLLSGKLKEHLLMMQEQAEAQFDLLVKQMAEQEGMTEHLKEKNQMLWVQRINNIWERAEELVRAMLLQ
;
A
#
# COMPACT_ATOMS: atom_id res chain seq x y z
N MET A 1 -10.16 1.98 -10.35
CA MET A 1 -9.17 1.73 -9.29
C MET A 1 -7.74 1.60 -9.80
N ILE A 2 -7.49 0.84 -10.84
CA ILE A 2 -6.14 0.68 -11.40
C ILE A 2 -5.62 2.01 -11.97
N LEU A 3 -6.44 2.73 -12.72
CA LEU A 3 -6.09 4.05 -13.26
C LEU A 3 -5.83 5.07 -12.17
N TYR A 4 -6.59 5.01 -11.08
CA TYR A 4 -6.42 5.90 -9.94
C TYR A 4 -5.08 5.64 -9.23
N ARG A 5 -4.71 4.38 -9.05
CA ARG A 5 -3.41 4.01 -8.46
C ARG A 5 -2.25 4.51 -9.31
N ASN A 6 -2.34 4.37 -10.63
CA ASN A 6 -1.31 4.85 -11.55
C ASN A 6 -1.18 6.38 -11.52
N LYS A 7 -2.29 7.08 -11.44
CA LYS A 7 -2.31 8.53 -11.32
C LYS A 7 -1.62 9.01 -10.04
N TYR A 8 -1.88 8.34 -8.92
CA TYR A 8 -1.21 8.64 -7.66
C TYR A 8 0.27 8.36 -7.70
N LYS A 9 0.65 7.25 -8.29
CA LYS A 9 2.04 6.85 -8.41
C LYS A 9 2.83 7.86 -9.25
N ASN A 10 2.26 8.32 -10.34
CA ASN A 10 2.87 9.33 -11.18
C ASN A 10 2.98 10.67 -10.46
N ARG A 11 1.95 11.09 -9.74
CA ARG A 11 1.98 12.31 -8.94
C ARG A 11 3.09 12.30 -7.91
N ARG A 12 3.29 11.18 -7.24
CA ARG A 12 4.37 11.06 -6.26
C ARG A 12 5.74 11.19 -6.90
N ARG A 13 5.93 10.61 -8.06
CA ARG A 13 7.18 10.73 -8.81
C ARG A 13 7.45 12.17 -9.20
N GLU A 14 6.47 12.84 -9.76
CA GLU A 14 6.58 14.23 -10.18
C GLU A 14 6.89 15.15 -9.01
N VAL A 15 6.16 15.00 -7.91
CA VAL A 15 6.36 15.83 -6.71
C VAL A 15 7.75 15.61 -6.11
N VAL A 16 8.20 14.36 -5.99
CA VAL A 16 9.52 14.04 -5.47
C VAL A 16 10.61 14.59 -6.38
N TYR A 17 10.45 14.42 -7.69
CA TYR A 17 11.40 14.92 -8.67
C TYR A 17 11.49 16.45 -8.64
N GLU A 18 10.37 17.16 -8.65
CA GLU A 18 10.33 18.62 -8.53
C GLU A 18 10.95 19.11 -7.23
N TYR A 19 10.66 18.45 -6.13
CA TYR A 19 11.21 18.79 -4.83
C TYR A 19 12.73 18.73 -4.84
N TYR A 20 13.31 17.68 -5.40
CA TYR A 20 14.75 17.52 -5.47
C TYR A 20 15.40 18.55 -6.41
N ILE A 21 14.79 18.84 -7.54
CA ILE A 21 15.29 19.86 -8.44
C ILE A 21 15.27 21.24 -7.79
N ARG A 22 14.17 21.63 -7.14
CA ARG A 22 14.04 22.94 -6.53
C ARG A 22 14.95 23.12 -5.33
N LYS A 23 15.04 22.11 -4.49
CA LYS A 23 15.84 22.21 -3.26
C LYS A 23 17.32 22.02 -3.51
N ASN A 24 17.67 21.25 -4.49
CA ASN A 24 19.03 20.84 -4.73
C ASN A 24 19.58 21.41 -6.04
N GLY A 25 18.98 22.46 -6.59
CA GLY A 25 19.48 23.14 -7.74
C GLY A 25 20.92 23.65 -7.56
N ASP A 26 21.27 23.97 -6.31
CA ASP A 26 22.60 24.44 -5.93
C ASP A 26 23.47 23.36 -5.27
N TYR A 27 22.91 22.19 -4.92
CA TYR A 27 23.60 21.15 -4.17
C TYR A 27 23.41 19.78 -4.80
N LEU A 28 24.48 19.15 -5.17
CA LEU A 28 24.47 17.77 -5.70
C LEU A 28 24.38 16.71 -4.59
N ILE A 29 24.95 17.03 -3.44
CA ILE A 29 25.06 16.09 -2.33
C ILE A 29 23.70 15.60 -1.80
N PRO A 30 22.68 16.46 -1.62
CA PRO A 30 21.36 16.00 -1.19
C PRO A 30 20.71 15.03 -2.19
N ASN A 31 20.94 15.19 -3.47
CA ASN A 31 20.43 14.26 -4.47
C ASN A 31 20.98 12.85 -4.28
N LEU A 32 22.22 12.74 -3.94
CA LEU A 32 22.87 11.46 -3.68
C LEU A 32 22.34 10.81 -2.41
N ILE A 33 22.05 11.63 -1.42
CA ILE A 33 21.54 11.16 -0.13
C ILE A 33 20.05 10.83 -0.22
N SER A 34 19.31 11.54 -1.04
CA SER A 34 17.87 11.42 -1.11
C SER A 34 17.40 10.35 -2.08
N ASP A 35 18.28 9.60 -2.67
CA ASP A 35 17.95 8.44 -3.49
C ASP A 35 18.19 7.10 -2.76
N PRO A 36 17.94 6.98 -1.49
CA PRO A 36 18.01 5.70 -0.80
C PRO A 36 16.72 4.93 -0.84
N GLU A 37 15.67 5.48 -1.40
CA GLU A 37 14.41 4.77 -1.52
C GLU A 37 14.20 4.33 -2.95
N PRO A 38 14.74 3.17 -3.33
CA PRO A 38 14.48 2.62 -4.64
C PRO A 38 12.97 2.40 -4.78
N GLU A 39 12.45 2.73 -5.95
CA GLU A 39 11.07 2.42 -6.27
C GLU A 39 10.91 0.91 -6.37
N TRP A 40 10.71 0.29 -5.25
CA TRP A 40 10.29 -1.08 -5.22
C TRP A 40 8.81 -1.08 -5.53
N LYS A 41 8.35 -1.55 -6.56
CA LYS A 41 6.94 -1.64 -6.96
C LYS A 41 5.99 -1.98 -5.81
N LEU A 42 6.03 -1.19 -4.76
CA LEU A 42 5.19 -1.37 -3.58
C LEU A 42 3.78 -0.90 -3.87
N ARG A 43 2.82 -1.72 -3.49
CA ARG A 43 1.42 -1.40 -3.53
C ARG A 43 0.96 -0.87 -2.17
N LYS A 44 -0.35 -0.68 -2.03
CA LYS A 44 -0.97 -0.06 -0.86
C LYS A 44 -0.47 -0.62 0.47
N PHE A 45 -0.51 -1.93 0.64
CA PHE A 45 -0.15 -2.55 1.92
C PHE A 45 1.34 -2.48 2.22
N GLY A 46 2.17 -2.64 1.20
CA GLY A 46 3.62 -2.45 1.36
C GLY A 46 3.97 -1.03 1.74
N LEU A 47 3.32 -0.04 1.14
CA LEU A 47 3.50 1.37 1.47
C LEU A 47 3.03 1.69 2.89
N MET A 48 1.92 1.12 3.34
CA MET A 48 1.45 1.28 4.71
C MET A 48 2.47 0.75 5.72
N ARG A 49 3.00 -0.43 5.48
CA ARG A 49 4.02 -1.02 6.36
C ARG A 49 5.28 -0.18 6.40
N ARG A 50 5.74 0.30 5.24
CA ARG A 50 6.91 1.17 5.16
C ARG A 50 6.71 2.45 5.97
N HIS A 51 5.58 3.10 5.78
CA HIS A 51 5.24 4.33 6.50
C HIS A 51 5.20 4.11 8.02
N TYR A 52 4.58 3.03 8.44
CA TYR A 52 4.52 2.67 9.85
C TYR A 52 5.92 2.45 10.46
N LEU A 53 6.77 1.69 9.76
CA LEU A 53 8.13 1.46 10.22
C LEU A 53 8.93 2.75 10.33
N LYS A 54 8.78 3.64 9.35
CA LYS A 54 9.46 4.94 9.37
C LYS A 54 9.05 5.78 10.56
N GLU A 55 7.77 5.86 10.87
CA GLU A 55 7.26 6.75 11.89
C GLU A 55 7.34 6.18 13.30
N HIS A 56 7.07 4.90 13.45
CA HIS A 56 6.94 4.29 14.76
C HIS A 56 8.07 3.35 15.13
N ARG A 57 8.82 2.87 14.16
CA ARG A 57 9.95 1.97 14.38
C ARG A 57 11.14 2.34 13.51
N SER A 58 11.54 3.57 13.63
CA SER A 58 12.61 4.13 12.79
C SER A 58 13.94 3.39 12.93
N GLY A 59 14.26 2.89 14.12
CA GLY A 59 15.47 2.12 14.34
C GLY A 59 15.51 0.84 13.53
N ILE A 60 14.43 0.08 13.55
CA ILE A 60 14.29 -1.15 12.76
C ILE A 60 14.30 -0.83 11.27
N TYR A 61 13.62 0.24 10.89
CA TYR A 61 13.59 0.69 9.50
C TYR A 61 15.00 0.96 8.96
N GLN A 62 15.79 1.72 9.71
CA GLN A 62 17.13 2.06 9.31
C GLN A 62 18.06 0.84 9.25
N VAL A 63 17.97 -0.05 10.21
CA VAL A 63 18.75 -1.30 10.21
C VAL A 63 18.43 -2.14 8.98
N MET A 64 17.17 -2.31 8.67
CA MET A 64 16.75 -3.06 7.48
C MET A 64 17.16 -2.38 6.18
N LEU A 65 17.08 -1.05 6.15
CA LEU A 65 17.50 -0.28 4.98
C LEU A 65 19.00 -0.43 4.72
N LEU A 66 19.80 -0.30 5.76
CA LEU A 66 21.26 -0.43 5.65
C LEU A 66 21.70 -1.86 5.32
N SER A 67 21.00 -2.85 5.84
CA SER A 67 21.32 -4.25 5.55
C SER A 67 20.79 -4.75 4.20
N GLY A 68 19.99 -3.93 3.50
CA GLY A 68 19.39 -4.29 2.23
C GLY A 68 18.21 -5.27 2.34
N LYS A 69 17.72 -5.52 3.54
CA LYS A 69 16.60 -6.46 3.77
C LYS A 69 15.23 -5.82 3.77
N LEU A 70 15.17 -4.49 3.72
CA LEU A 70 13.90 -3.77 3.78
C LEU A 70 12.99 -4.12 2.62
N LYS A 71 13.53 -4.20 1.41
CA LYS A 71 12.77 -4.56 0.20
C LYS A 71 12.08 -5.92 0.35
N GLU A 72 12.84 -6.92 0.76
CA GLU A 72 12.30 -8.28 0.94
C GLU A 72 11.21 -8.31 2.00
N HIS A 73 11.44 -7.62 3.11
CA HIS A 73 10.47 -7.54 4.19
C HIS A 73 9.16 -6.90 3.72
N LEU A 74 9.26 -5.75 3.04
CA LEU A 74 8.07 -5.04 2.57
C LEU A 74 7.30 -5.82 1.50
N LEU A 75 8.01 -6.47 0.58
CA LEU A 75 7.36 -7.30 -0.43
C LEU A 75 6.68 -8.52 0.20
N MET A 76 7.33 -9.16 1.16
CA MET A 76 6.75 -10.29 1.89
C MET A 76 5.50 -9.86 2.65
N MET A 77 5.56 -8.75 3.37
CA MET A 77 4.41 -8.22 4.11
C MET A 77 3.27 -7.84 3.16
N GLN A 78 3.60 -7.26 2.02
CA GLN A 78 2.61 -6.92 1.01
C GLN A 78 1.89 -8.16 0.46
N GLU A 79 2.63 -9.20 0.13
CA GLU A 79 2.05 -10.45 -0.36
C GLU A 79 1.15 -11.10 0.68
N GLN A 80 1.61 -11.17 1.91
CA GLN A 80 0.81 -11.72 3.02
C GLN A 80 -0.46 -10.90 3.24
N ALA A 81 -0.34 -9.58 3.21
CA ALA A 81 -1.47 -8.69 3.41
C ALA A 81 -2.50 -8.82 2.28
N GLU A 82 -2.04 -8.88 1.05
CA GLU A 82 -2.94 -9.04 -0.10
C GLU A 82 -3.64 -10.40 -0.08
N ALA A 83 -2.92 -11.46 0.23
CA ALA A 83 -3.51 -12.80 0.37
C ALA A 83 -4.56 -12.83 1.48
N GLN A 84 -4.25 -12.23 2.61
CA GLN A 84 -5.19 -12.15 3.73
C GLN A 84 -6.41 -11.29 3.38
N PHE A 85 -6.21 -10.19 2.70
CA PHE A 85 -7.30 -9.35 2.23
C PHE A 85 -8.26 -10.10 1.30
N ASP A 86 -7.70 -10.78 0.32
CA ASP A 86 -8.50 -11.56 -0.64
C ASP A 86 -9.28 -12.68 0.06
N LEU A 87 -8.64 -13.36 0.99
CA LEU A 87 -9.29 -14.40 1.78
C LEU A 87 -10.43 -13.85 2.62
N LEU A 88 -10.21 -12.72 3.31
CA LEU A 88 -11.24 -12.09 4.14
C LEU A 88 -12.41 -11.61 3.30
N VAL A 89 -12.15 -10.98 2.16
CA VAL A 89 -13.20 -10.53 1.23
C VAL A 89 -14.04 -11.72 0.77
N LYS A 90 -13.39 -12.80 0.39
CA LYS A 90 -14.08 -14.00 -0.06
C LYS A 90 -14.94 -14.60 1.05
N GLN A 91 -14.42 -14.72 2.26
CA GLN A 91 -15.15 -15.26 3.39
C GLN A 91 -16.36 -14.39 3.76
N MET A 92 -16.17 -13.09 3.82
CA MET A 92 -17.24 -12.15 4.14
C MET A 92 -18.31 -12.15 3.05
N ALA A 93 -17.92 -12.21 1.78
CA ALA A 93 -18.85 -12.27 0.67
C ALA A 93 -19.70 -13.54 0.71
N GLU A 94 -19.09 -14.68 1.04
CA GLU A 94 -19.81 -15.94 1.19
C GLU A 94 -20.80 -15.87 2.36
N GLN A 95 -20.38 -15.33 3.50
CA GLN A 95 -21.23 -15.19 4.70
C GLN A 95 -22.41 -14.26 4.45
N GLU A 96 -22.24 -13.21 3.69
CA GLU A 96 -23.28 -12.22 3.40
C GLU A 96 -24.11 -12.56 2.15
N GLY A 97 -23.85 -13.71 1.52
CA GLY A 97 -24.60 -14.15 0.36
C GLY A 97 -24.40 -13.29 -0.87
N MET A 98 -23.19 -12.80 -1.08
CA MET A 98 -22.83 -11.99 -2.23
C MET A 98 -22.65 -12.87 -3.46
N THR A 99 -23.74 -13.11 -4.17
CA THR A 99 -23.75 -14.00 -5.35
C THR A 99 -23.91 -13.19 -6.63
N GLU A 100 -23.60 -13.82 -7.77
CA GLU A 100 -23.86 -13.25 -9.09
C GLU A 100 -25.35 -12.96 -9.29
N HIS A 101 -26.21 -13.77 -8.68
CA HIS A 101 -27.64 -13.57 -8.73
C HIS A 101 -28.06 -12.25 -8.06
N LEU A 102 -27.46 -11.92 -6.91
CA LEU A 102 -27.70 -10.65 -6.24
C LEU A 102 -27.20 -9.47 -7.09
N LYS A 103 -26.06 -9.62 -7.73
CA LYS A 103 -25.49 -8.62 -8.61
C LYS A 103 -26.42 -8.30 -9.78
N GLU A 104 -26.98 -9.34 -10.41
CA GLU A 104 -27.93 -9.19 -11.50
C GLU A 104 -29.25 -8.57 -11.05
N LYS A 105 -29.74 -8.97 -9.89
CA LYS A 105 -31.02 -8.56 -9.36
C LYS A 105 -31.03 -7.13 -8.83
N ASN A 106 -29.96 -6.74 -8.12
CA ASN A 106 -29.83 -5.40 -7.53
C ASN A 106 -28.36 -4.98 -7.48
N GLN A 107 -27.89 -4.38 -8.56
CA GLN A 107 -26.51 -3.97 -8.72
C GLN A 107 -26.09 -2.91 -7.69
N MET A 108 -26.94 -1.95 -7.40
CA MET A 108 -26.64 -0.90 -6.42
C MET A 108 -26.39 -1.48 -5.02
N LEU A 109 -27.24 -2.38 -4.59
CA LEU A 109 -27.10 -3.03 -3.30
C LEU A 109 -25.84 -3.90 -3.26
N TRP A 110 -25.55 -4.61 -4.33
CA TRP A 110 -24.34 -5.43 -4.46
C TRP A 110 -23.08 -4.57 -4.30
N VAL A 111 -23.03 -3.43 -4.99
CA VAL A 111 -21.88 -2.50 -4.93
C VAL A 111 -21.70 -1.94 -3.52
N GLN A 112 -22.80 -1.53 -2.87
CA GLN A 112 -22.72 -1.00 -1.51
C GLN A 112 -22.20 -2.04 -0.52
N ARG A 113 -22.67 -3.26 -0.63
CA ARG A 113 -22.24 -4.35 0.26
C ARG A 113 -20.79 -4.75 0.01
N ILE A 114 -20.39 -4.86 -1.24
CA ILE A 114 -19.00 -5.24 -1.55
C ILE A 114 -18.01 -4.15 -1.10
N ASN A 115 -18.35 -2.87 -1.24
CA ASN A 115 -17.55 -1.77 -0.73
C ASN A 115 -17.40 -1.84 0.79
N ASN A 116 -18.48 -2.13 1.50
CA ASN A 116 -18.46 -2.31 2.94
C ASN A 116 -17.57 -3.48 3.36
N ILE A 117 -17.65 -4.59 2.65
CA ILE A 117 -16.80 -5.77 2.88
C ILE A 117 -15.33 -5.40 2.69
N TRP A 118 -15.00 -4.68 1.62
CA TRP A 118 -13.63 -4.26 1.34
C TRP A 118 -13.08 -3.35 2.45
N GLU A 119 -13.87 -2.41 2.93
CA GLU A 119 -13.45 -1.53 4.02
C GLU A 119 -13.17 -2.29 5.31
N ARG A 120 -14.05 -3.23 5.66
CA ARG A 120 -13.86 -4.06 6.85
C ARG A 120 -12.64 -4.97 6.74
N ALA A 121 -12.45 -5.60 5.58
CA ALA A 121 -11.28 -6.43 5.32
C ALA A 121 -10.00 -5.60 5.37
N GLU A 122 -10.02 -4.40 4.82
CA GLU A 122 -8.87 -3.49 4.84
C GLU A 122 -8.51 -3.07 6.26
N GLU A 123 -9.49 -2.80 7.12
CA GLU A 123 -9.23 -2.48 8.52
C GLU A 123 -8.53 -3.62 9.25
N LEU A 124 -8.98 -4.85 9.03
CA LEU A 124 -8.37 -6.02 9.65
C LEU A 124 -6.93 -6.24 9.18
N VAL A 125 -6.70 -6.08 7.89
CA VAL A 125 -5.35 -6.20 7.33
C VAL A 125 -4.45 -5.07 7.81
N ARG A 126 -4.99 -3.85 7.89
CA ARG A 126 -4.24 -2.70 8.41
C ARG A 126 -3.79 -2.94 9.85
N ALA A 127 -4.66 -3.46 10.69
CA ALA A 127 -4.31 -3.80 12.08
C ALA A 127 -3.16 -4.82 12.12
N MET A 128 -3.14 -5.78 11.22
CA MET A 128 -2.05 -6.75 11.10
C MET A 128 -0.73 -6.08 10.67
N LEU A 129 -0.79 -5.14 9.72
CA LEU A 129 0.40 -4.45 9.20
C LEU A 129 1.01 -3.45 10.18
N LEU A 130 0.23 -2.93 11.12
CA LEU A 130 0.65 -1.89 12.05
C LEU A 130 1.03 -2.44 13.44
N GLN A 131 1.43 -3.68 13.48
CA GLN A 131 1.94 -4.31 14.70
C GLN A 131 3.46 -4.27 14.80
#